data_e7a692b06fa80dc243c7deecfccd1d47
#
_entry.id   e7a692b06fa80dc243c7deecfccd1d47
#
_cell.length_a   1.000
_cell.length_b   1.000
_cell.length_c   1.000
_cell.angle_alpha   90.00
_cell.angle_beta   90.00
_cell.angle_gamma   90.00
#
_symmetry.space_group_name_H-M   'P 1'
#
loop_
_entity.id
_entity.type
_entity.pdbx_description
1 polymer ?
#
loop_
_entity_poly.entity_id
_entity_poly.type
_entity_poly.pdbx_seq_one_letter_code
_entity_poly.pdbx_strand_id
1 'polypeptide(L)'
;MKKIHLVPAVAVAAGAALVLTGCGGGGASADADTIVIDMWAGSADDTAALEAQLAIAKEQNPDLTIELRTAPWGDFFTKLTTNMASGNMACITGMNSGMLSSYTDGFAPLTDADLKAAGLAESDFADGATEILKNKGTLYGLPFDVSTMLVYYNADQLAAAGVDAPKPGWTFDDFEATAKAATREGKSGFAVGMGDFQWQALPIAKAGQQPVTEDGELQLSDKKFVDAATWYSGLVTDQKVALPVASASDTGWGENQYTSGNAAMAVDGTWNAVGYLNNDSGFAAGMAPLPATADGSLSLILGSGYGIAKSCENKEAALKVLGSLLSAEAQDYIASSGRSYPARAESQPLYFESIDEKYRAQVEEVFTAAFENVQGQYVSDDWSKVGTFVQPQLVSVYNGQETMANVLESAQQQFGN
;
A
#
# COMPACT_ATOMS: atom_id res chain seq x y z
N MET A 1 26.55 63.04 -29.18
CA MET A 1 27.61 63.57 -28.38
C MET A 1 27.11 63.80 -26.97
N LYS A 2 27.39 62.91 -26.00
CA LYS A 2 27.25 63.17 -24.57
C LYS A 2 28.37 62.44 -23.88
N LYS A 3 29.13 63.23 -23.10
CA LYS A 3 30.44 62.91 -22.51
C LYS A 3 30.29 61.95 -21.35
N ILE A 4 31.14 60.91 -21.33
CA ILE A 4 31.34 59.99 -20.24
C ILE A 4 32.36 60.63 -19.28
N HIS A 5 31.99 60.76 -18.01
CA HIS A 5 32.90 61.12 -16.93
C HIS A 5 33.41 59.88 -16.21
N LEU A 6 34.70 59.62 -16.30
CA LEU A 6 35.39 58.69 -15.48
C LEU A 6 35.64 59.30 -14.08
N VAL A 7 35.34 58.50 -13.02
CA VAL A 7 35.74 58.79 -11.63
C VAL A 7 36.71 57.70 -11.19
N PRO A 8 37.88 58.01 -10.63
CA PRO A 8 38.87 57.02 -10.22
C PRO A 8 38.45 56.40 -8.87
N ALA A 9 38.55 55.07 -8.80
CA ALA A 9 38.38 54.29 -7.57
C ALA A 9 39.68 54.32 -6.75
N VAL A 10 39.57 54.77 -5.53
CA VAL A 10 40.62 54.65 -4.52
C VAL A 10 40.52 53.28 -3.85
N ALA A 11 41.55 52.45 -3.97
CA ALA A 11 41.65 51.18 -3.27
C ALA A 11 42.14 51.43 -1.83
N VAL A 12 41.26 51.12 -0.86
CA VAL A 12 41.68 50.96 0.55
C VAL A 12 41.81 49.46 0.87
N ALA A 13 43.06 49.05 1.08
CA ALA A 13 43.36 47.71 1.57
C ALA A 13 43.12 47.70 3.09
N ALA A 14 42.04 47.05 3.53
CA ALA A 14 41.82 46.67 4.93
C ALA A 14 42.08 45.18 5.07
N GLY A 15 43.19 44.83 5.79
CA GLY A 15 43.48 43.47 6.15
C GLY A 15 42.45 42.93 7.15
N ALA A 16 41.68 41.95 6.73
CA ALA A 16 40.82 41.17 7.62
C ALA A 16 41.56 39.87 7.95
N ALA A 17 41.97 39.69 9.20
CA ALA A 17 42.46 38.46 9.76
C ALA A 17 41.29 37.46 9.79
N LEU A 18 41.32 36.44 8.93
CA LEU A 18 40.43 35.29 8.96
C LEU A 18 40.78 34.45 10.19
N VAL A 19 40.02 34.60 11.25
CA VAL A 19 39.95 33.61 12.33
C VAL A 19 39.17 32.43 11.77
N LEU A 20 39.87 31.38 11.38
CA LEU A 20 39.27 30.06 11.14
C LEU A 20 38.79 29.50 12.47
N THR A 21 37.56 29.85 12.87
CA THR A 21 36.80 29.04 13.80
C THR A 21 36.38 27.77 13.04
N GLY A 22 37.09 26.68 13.27
CA GLY A 22 36.69 25.37 12.84
C GLY A 22 35.28 25.09 13.39
N CYS A 23 34.27 25.14 12.54
CA CYS A 23 33.03 24.43 12.80
C CYS A 23 33.40 22.96 12.77
N GLY A 24 33.76 22.42 13.94
CA GLY A 24 33.63 21.01 14.19
C GLY A 24 32.18 20.64 13.89
N GLY A 25 31.94 19.84 12.84
CA GLY A 25 30.65 19.21 12.59
C GLY A 25 30.32 18.33 13.77
N GLY A 26 29.67 18.91 14.76
CA GLY A 26 28.86 18.16 15.68
C GLY A 26 27.67 17.65 14.83
N GLY A 27 27.73 16.38 14.41
CA GLY A 27 26.52 15.67 14.16
C GLY A 27 25.65 15.87 15.41
N ALA A 28 24.47 16.44 15.25
CA ALA A 28 23.52 16.42 16.32
C ALA A 28 23.34 14.95 16.67
N SER A 29 23.94 14.50 17.77
CA SER A 29 23.54 13.24 18.39
C SER A 29 22.05 13.40 18.61
N ALA A 30 21.25 12.60 17.92
CA ALA A 30 19.83 12.49 18.24
C ALA A 30 19.77 12.28 19.73
N ASP A 31 18.97 13.12 20.43
CA ASP A 31 18.82 12.97 21.88
C ASP A 31 18.43 11.52 22.10
N ALA A 32 19.15 10.80 22.97
CA ALA A 32 18.96 9.35 23.14
C ALA A 32 17.50 9.01 23.52
N ASP A 33 16.75 10.01 23.97
CA ASP A 33 15.35 9.91 24.38
C ASP A 33 14.35 10.27 23.25
N THR A 34 14.86 10.58 22.02
CA THR A 34 13.99 10.90 20.87
C THR A 34 13.84 9.70 19.94
N ILE A 35 12.58 9.23 19.79
CA ILE A 35 12.21 8.20 18.83
C ILE A 35 11.43 8.81 17.66
N VAL A 36 12.00 8.74 16.48
CA VAL A 36 11.36 9.20 15.24
C VAL A 36 10.66 8.03 14.57
N ILE A 37 9.43 8.28 14.11
CA ILE A 37 8.59 7.36 13.35
C ILE A 37 8.43 7.92 11.94
N ASP A 38 8.79 7.16 10.92
CA ASP A 38 8.48 7.45 9.52
C ASP A 38 7.34 6.55 9.04
N MET A 39 6.29 7.15 8.46
CA MET A 39 5.13 6.44 7.93
C MET A 39 4.57 7.15 6.69
N TRP A 40 3.86 6.44 5.82
CA TRP A 40 3.09 7.10 4.76
C TRP A 40 1.71 7.51 5.26
N ALA A 41 1.17 8.55 4.62
CA ALA A 41 -0.21 8.97 4.76
C ALA A 41 -0.76 9.38 3.40
N GLY A 42 -1.90 8.85 3.03
CA GLY A 42 -2.55 9.12 1.74
C GLY A 42 -3.51 10.30 1.77
N SER A 43 -3.98 10.70 2.96
CA SER A 43 -4.97 11.75 3.15
C SER A 43 -4.78 12.51 4.47
N ALA A 44 -5.57 13.55 4.66
CA ALA A 44 -5.61 14.26 5.94
C ALA A 44 -6.19 13.41 7.06
N ASP A 45 -7.20 12.58 6.77
CA ASP A 45 -7.81 11.67 7.74
C ASP A 45 -6.85 10.57 8.15
N ASP A 46 -6.06 10.06 7.20
CA ASP A 46 -5.00 9.08 7.46
C ASP A 46 -3.92 9.67 8.38
N THR A 47 -3.53 10.93 8.12
CA THR A 47 -2.58 11.66 8.99
C THR A 47 -3.15 11.84 10.38
N ALA A 48 -4.42 12.24 10.52
CA ALA A 48 -5.07 12.43 11.81
C ALA A 48 -5.16 11.12 12.60
N ALA A 49 -5.40 10.00 11.94
CA ALA A 49 -5.42 8.68 12.59
C ALA A 49 -4.03 8.29 13.11
N LEU A 50 -2.96 8.54 12.35
CA LEU A 50 -1.59 8.31 12.79
C LEU A 50 -1.18 9.22 13.96
N GLU A 51 -1.62 10.48 13.95
CA GLU A 51 -1.39 11.42 15.06
C GLU A 51 -2.10 10.97 16.35
N ALA A 52 -3.29 10.38 16.25
CA ALA A 52 -3.98 9.82 17.39
C ALA A 52 -3.27 8.59 17.96
N GLN A 53 -2.76 7.67 17.10
CA GLN A 53 -1.89 6.58 17.56
C GLN A 53 -0.62 7.11 18.25
N LEU A 54 -0.03 8.15 17.69
CA LEU A 54 1.12 8.83 18.28
C LEU A 54 0.79 9.41 19.66
N ALA A 55 -0.41 9.98 19.83
CA ALA A 55 -0.84 10.52 21.14
C ALA A 55 -0.91 9.42 22.21
N ILE A 56 -1.45 8.24 21.86
CA ILE A 56 -1.47 7.06 22.74
C ILE A 56 -0.03 6.64 23.09
N ALA A 57 0.86 6.58 22.08
CA ALA A 57 2.25 6.21 22.33
C ALA A 57 2.98 7.20 23.23
N LYS A 58 2.72 8.50 23.12
CA LYS A 58 3.27 9.54 24.00
C LYS A 58 2.75 9.45 25.44
N GLU A 59 1.45 9.16 25.60
CA GLU A 59 0.86 9.00 26.92
C GLU A 59 1.46 7.80 27.66
N GLN A 60 1.69 6.70 26.95
CA GLN A 60 2.27 5.48 27.52
C GLN A 60 3.80 5.58 27.73
N ASN A 61 4.49 6.56 27.10
CA ASN A 61 5.94 6.76 27.20
C ASN A 61 6.28 8.24 27.53
N PRO A 62 5.87 8.76 28.71
CA PRO A 62 5.99 10.19 29.02
C PRO A 62 7.45 10.69 29.13
N ASP A 63 8.39 9.80 29.31
CA ASP A 63 9.82 10.12 29.43
C ASP A 63 10.53 10.17 28.07
N LEU A 64 9.83 9.83 26.96
CA LEU A 64 10.38 9.83 25.60
C LEU A 64 9.83 11.00 24.78
N THR A 65 10.67 11.57 23.94
CA THR A 65 10.23 12.43 22.84
C THR A 65 9.91 11.56 21.61
N ILE A 66 8.66 11.58 21.17
CA ILE A 66 8.24 10.77 20.02
C ILE A 66 7.78 11.69 18.91
N GLU A 67 8.37 11.56 17.72
CA GLU A 67 8.09 12.38 16.55
C GLU A 67 7.57 11.52 15.40
N LEU A 68 6.49 11.95 14.75
CA LEU A 68 5.97 11.34 13.53
C LEU A 68 6.31 12.20 12.32
N ARG A 69 6.84 11.57 11.27
CA ARG A 69 7.01 12.18 9.97
C ARG A 69 6.23 11.39 8.95
N THR A 70 5.44 12.06 8.13
CA THR A 70 4.64 11.42 7.08
C THR A 70 5.06 11.89 5.69
N ALA A 71 4.77 11.05 4.70
CA ALA A 71 4.90 11.37 3.28
C ALA A 71 3.84 10.59 2.47
N PRO A 72 3.44 11.06 1.29
CA PRO A 72 2.65 10.25 0.37
C PRO A 72 3.37 8.93 0.03
N TRP A 73 2.60 7.90 -0.32
CA TRP A 73 3.11 6.53 -0.56
C TRP A 73 4.37 6.47 -1.43
N GLY A 74 4.33 7.00 -2.65
CA GLY A 74 5.47 6.94 -3.57
C GLY A 74 6.71 7.71 -3.06
N ASP A 75 6.49 8.87 -2.44
CA ASP A 75 7.55 9.69 -1.84
C ASP A 75 8.16 9.01 -0.62
N PHE A 76 7.36 8.28 0.16
CA PHE A 76 7.83 7.55 1.32
C PHE A 76 8.89 6.53 0.95
N PHE A 77 8.64 5.64 0.00
CA PHE A 77 9.62 4.62 -0.41
C PHE A 77 10.85 5.21 -1.12
N THR A 78 10.69 6.31 -1.84
CA THR A 78 11.83 7.07 -2.40
C THR A 78 12.73 7.62 -1.30
N LYS A 79 12.15 8.21 -0.26
CA LYS A 79 12.88 8.70 0.93
C LYS A 79 13.49 7.55 1.72
N LEU A 80 12.75 6.45 1.91
CA LEU A 80 13.23 5.27 2.62
C LEU A 80 14.49 4.70 1.97
N THR A 81 14.50 4.56 0.64
CA THR A 81 15.69 4.12 -0.11
C THR A 81 16.90 5.03 0.15
N THR A 82 16.68 6.35 0.12
CA THR A 82 17.75 7.33 0.37
C THR A 82 18.24 7.28 1.82
N ASN A 83 17.32 7.19 2.78
CA ASN A 83 17.63 7.13 4.20
C ASN A 83 18.37 5.83 4.56
N MET A 84 17.96 4.71 3.97
CA MET A 84 18.64 3.42 4.15
C MET A 84 20.09 3.48 3.63
N ALA A 85 20.29 4.00 2.42
CA ALA A 85 21.62 4.11 1.82
C ALA A 85 22.55 5.05 2.60
N SER A 86 22.03 6.08 3.26
CA SER A 86 22.78 7.04 4.08
C SER A 86 22.89 6.66 5.56
N GLY A 87 22.23 5.58 6.00
CA GLY A 87 22.19 5.17 7.42
C GLY A 87 21.34 6.08 8.31
N ASN A 88 20.43 6.88 7.73
CA ASN A 88 19.63 7.89 8.42
C ASN A 88 18.13 7.49 8.52
N MET A 89 17.84 6.19 8.60
CA MET A 89 16.47 5.73 8.80
C MET A 89 15.94 6.19 10.16
N ALA A 90 14.63 6.47 10.22
CA ALA A 90 13.94 6.64 11.49
C ALA A 90 13.99 5.36 12.32
N CYS A 91 14.08 5.47 13.66
CA CYS A 91 14.14 4.30 14.54
C CYS A 91 12.96 3.35 14.29
N ILE A 92 11.76 3.89 14.12
CA ILE A 92 10.57 3.11 13.74
C ILE A 92 10.17 3.55 12.33
N THR A 93 10.05 2.62 11.43
CA THR A 93 9.75 2.89 10.03
C THR A 93 8.64 1.98 9.54
N GLY A 94 7.65 2.59 8.89
CA GLY A 94 6.54 1.87 8.25
C GLY A 94 7.05 0.91 7.16
N MET A 95 6.43 -0.25 7.06
CA MET A 95 6.72 -1.23 6.03
C MET A 95 5.43 -1.91 5.55
N ASN A 96 5.35 -2.11 4.24
CA ASN A 96 4.28 -2.88 3.61
C ASN A 96 4.80 -4.26 3.18
N SER A 97 3.94 -5.26 3.25
CA SER A 97 4.27 -6.65 2.92
C SER A 97 4.89 -6.82 1.53
N GLY A 98 4.33 -6.17 0.52
CA GLY A 98 4.81 -6.26 -0.87
C GLY A 98 6.15 -5.57 -1.14
N MET A 99 6.60 -4.72 -0.22
CA MET A 99 7.87 -3.97 -0.36
C MET A 99 8.99 -4.54 0.51
N LEU A 100 8.67 -5.34 1.52
CA LEU A 100 9.59 -5.76 2.58
C LEU A 100 10.90 -6.37 2.04
N SER A 101 10.83 -7.28 1.07
CA SER A 101 12.01 -8.00 0.55
C SER A 101 13.12 -7.07 0.08
N SER A 102 12.75 -5.92 -0.52
CA SER A 102 13.68 -4.92 -1.05
C SER A 102 14.32 -4.05 0.02
N TYR A 103 13.83 -4.10 1.27
CA TYR A 103 14.27 -3.19 2.35
C TYR A 103 14.79 -3.90 3.59
N THR A 104 14.84 -5.25 3.63
CA THR A 104 15.30 -6.03 4.80
C THR A 104 16.68 -5.63 5.29
N ASP A 105 17.56 -5.15 4.41
CA ASP A 105 18.89 -4.68 4.78
C ASP A 105 18.88 -3.46 5.72
N GLY A 106 17.81 -2.66 5.69
CA GLY A 106 17.63 -1.50 6.56
C GLY A 106 17.04 -1.83 7.93
N PHE A 107 16.39 -2.98 8.08
CA PHE A 107 15.64 -3.35 9.29
C PHE A 107 16.39 -4.36 10.16
N ALA A 108 16.27 -4.21 11.47
CA ALA A 108 16.72 -5.20 12.43
C ALA A 108 15.72 -6.36 12.47
N PRO A 109 16.19 -7.62 12.44
CA PRO A 109 15.33 -8.76 12.75
C PRO A 109 14.70 -8.60 14.14
N LEU A 110 13.41 -8.96 14.25
CA LEU A 110 12.69 -9.00 15.52
C LEU A 110 12.67 -10.45 16.03
N THR A 111 12.89 -10.62 17.33
CA THR A 111 12.90 -11.89 18.03
C THR A 111 11.77 -11.95 19.05
N ASP A 112 11.45 -13.15 19.55
CA ASP A 112 10.50 -13.29 20.68
C ASP A 112 10.86 -12.44 21.89
N ALA A 113 12.17 -12.23 22.14
CA ALA A 113 12.64 -11.36 23.21
C ALA A 113 12.31 -9.88 22.91
N ASP A 114 12.38 -9.46 21.64
CA ASP A 114 12.00 -8.10 21.20
C ASP A 114 10.48 -7.89 21.34
N LEU A 115 9.67 -8.87 20.92
CA LEU A 115 8.21 -8.81 21.10
C LEU A 115 7.86 -8.68 22.58
N LYS A 116 8.46 -9.51 23.42
CA LYS A 116 8.26 -9.43 24.87
C LYS A 116 8.71 -8.09 25.45
N ALA A 117 9.82 -7.51 24.97
CA ALA A 117 10.28 -6.18 25.39
C ALA A 117 9.32 -5.07 24.95
N ALA A 118 8.64 -5.24 23.82
CA ALA A 118 7.55 -4.38 23.36
C ALA A 118 6.23 -4.60 24.12
N GLY A 119 6.13 -5.62 24.99
CA GLY A 119 4.88 -5.99 25.67
C GLY A 119 3.86 -6.66 24.76
N LEU A 120 4.33 -7.28 23.67
CA LEU A 120 3.52 -7.94 22.65
C LEU A 120 3.84 -9.44 22.58
N ALA A 121 2.91 -10.20 22.05
CA ALA A 121 3.09 -11.60 21.69
C ALA A 121 2.51 -11.84 20.28
N GLU A 122 3.03 -12.83 19.57
CA GLU A 122 2.50 -13.19 18.24
C GLU A 122 1.00 -13.56 18.30
N SER A 123 0.56 -14.15 19.41
CA SER A 123 -0.84 -14.47 19.67
C SER A 123 -1.78 -13.26 19.83
N ASP A 124 -1.26 -12.04 19.92
CA ASP A 124 -2.08 -10.82 19.95
C ASP A 124 -2.65 -10.50 18.57
N PHE A 125 -2.03 -11.01 17.53
CA PHE A 125 -2.39 -10.75 16.15
C PHE A 125 -3.26 -11.86 15.57
N ALA A 126 -4.04 -11.54 14.55
CA ALA A 126 -4.83 -12.52 13.82
C ALA A 126 -3.94 -13.58 13.16
N ASP A 127 -4.49 -14.77 12.93
CA ASP A 127 -3.77 -15.87 12.30
C ASP A 127 -3.16 -15.43 10.95
N GLY A 128 -1.85 -15.66 10.78
CA GLY A 128 -1.11 -15.28 9.60
C GLY A 128 -0.73 -13.80 9.49
N ALA A 129 -1.22 -12.91 10.38
CA ALA A 129 -0.94 -11.48 10.27
C ALA A 129 0.55 -11.15 10.41
N THR A 130 1.29 -11.84 11.26
CA THR A 130 2.74 -11.61 11.41
C THR A 130 3.55 -12.14 10.23
N GLU A 131 3.02 -13.13 9.48
CA GLU A 131 3.71 -13.70 8.30
C GLU A 131 3.92 -12.67 7.19
N ILE A 132 3.02 -11.66 7.08
CA ILE A 132 3.11 -10.63 6.03
C ILE A 132 4.38 -9.76 6.14
N LEU A 133 4.99 -9.69 7.32
CA LEU A 133 6.23 -8.94 7.57
C LEU A 133 7.42 -9.85 7.89
N LYS A 134 7.34 -11.13 7.49
CA LYS A 134 8.47 -12.06 7.44
C LYS A 134 9.08 -12.09 6.02
N ASN A 135 10.39 -12.19 5.95
CA ASN A 135 11.10 -12.51 4.72
C ASN A 135 12.03 -13.70 4.97
N LYS A 136 11.88 -14.77 4.19
CA LYS A 136 12.65 -16.02 4.34
C LYS A 136 12.63 -16.53 5.80
N GLY A 137 11.46 -16.48 6.43
CA GLY A 137 11.21 -16.92 7.81
C GLY A 137 11.71 -15.98 8.91
N THR A 138 12.29 -14.84 8.56
CA THR A 138 12.76 -13.83 9.55
C THR A 138 11.77 -12.70 9.64
N LEU A 139 11.33 -12.37 10.86
CA LEU A 139 10.42 -11.26 11.15
C LEU A 139 11.17 -9.92 11.16
N TYR A 140 10.71 -8.94 10.38
CA TYR A 140 11.31 -7.61 10.27
C TYR A 140 10.40 -6.47 10.75
N GLY A 141 9.14 -6.74 10.98
CA GLY A 141 8.18 -5.77 11.47
C GLY A 141 6.97 -6.45 12.11
N LEU A 142 6.16 -5.67 12.81
CA LEU A 142 4.90 -6.12 13.39
C LEU A 142 3.73 -5.40 12.70
N PRO A 143 2.68 -6.11 12.31
CA PRO A 143 1.59 -5.54 11.55
C PRO A 143 0.69 -4.66 12.42
N PHE A 144 0.21 -3.55 11.86
CA PHE A 144 -0.89 -2.79 12.44
C PHE A 144 -2.22 -3.06 11.74
N ASP A 145 -2.19 -3.52 10.49
CA ASP A 145 -3.37 -3.92 9.74
C ASP A 145 -3.14 -5.21 8.95
N VAL A 146 -4.24 -5.81 8.53
CA VAL A 146 -4.29 -6.81 7.49
C VAL A 146 -5.29 -6.37 6.43
N SER A 147 -5.01 -6.69 5.18
CA SER A 147 -5.82 -6.27 4.05
C SER A 147 -5.87 -7.32 2.96
N THR A 148 -6.87 -7.22 2.10
CA THR A 148 -6.98 -8.03 0.88
C THR A 148 -7.64 -7.20 -0.21
N MET A 149 -7.65 -7.70 -1.45
CA MET A 149 -8.23 -7.00 -2.58
C MET A 149 -9.69 -7.38 -2.76
N LEU A 150 -10.50 -6.39 -3.11
CA LEU A 150 -11.95 -6.52 -3.34
C LEU A 150 -12.32 -5.90 -4.70
N VAL A 151 -13.49 -6.25 -5.20
CA VAL A 151 -14.17 -5.50 -6.26
C VAL A 151 -15.18 -4.57 -5.61
N TYR A 152 -15.00 -3.27 -5.81
CA TYR A 152 -15.99 -2.25 -5.44
C TYR A 152 -16.91 -1.97 -6.61
N TYR A 153 -18.20 -1.71 -6.33
CA TYR A 153 -19.18 -1.44 -7.37
C TYR A 153 -20.12 -0.28 -7.02
N ASN A 154 -20.56 0.40 -8.05
CA ASN A 154 -21.60 1.41 -8.01
C ASN A 154 -22.97 0.74 -8.21
N ALA A 155 -23.71 0.54 -7.11
CA ALA A 155 -24.99 -0.18 -7.13
C ALA A 155 -26.05 0.52 -8.01
N ASP A 156 -26.01 1.85 -8.09
CA ASP A 156 -26.94 2.62 -8.94
C ASP A 156 -26.69 2.35 -10.43
N GLN A 157 -25.42 2.23 -10.83
CA GLN A 157 -25.06 1.89 -12.21
C GLN A 157 -25.44 0.44 -12.56
N LEU A 158 -25.21 -0.51 -11.63
CA LEU A 158 -25.62 -1.90 -11.83
C LEU A 158 -27.15 -2.02 -11.94
N ALA A 159 -27.90 -1.38 -11.04
CA ALA A 159 -29.35 -1.35 -11.10
C ALA A 159 -29.88 -0.72 -12.40
N ALA A 160 -29.27 0.39 -12.85
CA ALA A 160 -29.61 1.03 -14.13
C ALA A 160 -29.28 0.15 -15.36
N ALA A 161 -28.35 -0.80 -15.23
CA ALA A 161 -28.03 -1.80 -16.23
C ALA A 161 -28.90 -3.07 -16.13
N GLY A 162 -29.75 -3.17 -15.11
CA GLY A 162 -30.57 -4.35 -14.85
C GLY A 162 -29.75 -5.57 -14.37
N VAL A 163 -28.64 -5.32 -13.70
CA VAL A 163 -27.73 -6.35 -13.18
C VAL A 163 -27.79 -6.36 -11.65
N ASP A 164 -27.89 -7.55 -11.08
CA ASP A 164 -27.81 -7.73 -9.64
C ASP A 164 -26.42 -7.44 -9.11
N ALA A 165 -26.35 -6.96 -7.87
CA ALA A 165 -25.08 -6.73 -7.16
C ALA A 165 -24.30 -8.06 -7.00
N PRO A 166 -22.98 -8.06 -7.22
CA PRO A 166 -22.12 -9.22 -7.00
C PRO A 166 -22.19 -9.70 -5.54
N LYS A 167 -22.09 -11.02 -5.35
CA LYS A 167 -22.11 -11.67 -4.02
C LYS A 167 -20.93 -12.62 -3.89
N PRO A 168 -20.54 -13.02 -2.67
CA PRO A 168 -19.54 -14.06 -2.48
C PRO A 168 -19.83 -15.30 -3.34
N GLY A 169 -18.80 -15.83 -3.99
CA GLY A 169 -18.89 -16.97 -4.91
C GLY A 169 -19.27 -16.62 -6.36
N TRP A 170 -19.41 -15.33 -6.73
CA TRP A 170 -19.57 -14.94 -8.13
C TRP A 170 -18.33 -15.29 -8.95
N THR A 171 -18.51 -15.51 -10.26
CA THR A 171 -17.49 -16.04 -11.15
C THR A 171 -16.88 -14.96 -12.04
N PHE A 172 -15.78 -15.29 -12.75
CA PHE A 172 -15.22 -14.42 -13.79
C PHE A 172 -16.18 -14.21 -14.96
N ASP A 173 -17.04 -15.19 -15.28
CA ASP A 173 -18.08 -15.02 -16.30
C ASP A 173 -19.14 -14.03 -15.83
N ASP A 174 -19.52 -14.05 -14.55
CA ASP A 174 -20.42 -13.07 -13.94
C ASP A 174 -19.79 -11.68 -13.95
N PHE A 175 -18.48 -11.57 -13.64
CA PHE A 175 -17.76 -10.31 -13.70
C PHE A 175 -17.79 -9.71 -15.11
N GLU A 176 -17.46 -10.50 -16.13
CA GLU A 176 -17.45 -10.04 -17.53
C GLU A 176 -18.87 -9.64 -18.00
N ALA A 177 -19.89 -10.43 -17.65
CA ALA A 177 -21.27 -10.12 -17.97
C ALA A 177 -21.72 -8.81 -17.31
N THR A 178 -21.39 -8.62 -16.02
CA THR A 178 -21.69 -7.41 -15.26
C THR A 178 -20.99 -6.19 -15.86
N ALA A 179 -19.67 -6.30 -16.13
CA ALA A 179 -18.89 -5.21 -16.74
C ALA A 179 -19.45 -4.81 -18.10
N LYS A 180 -19.81 -5.80 -18.94
CA LYS A 180 -20.40 -5.56 -20.26
C LYS A 180 -21.78 -4.89 -20.16
N ALA A 181 -22.66 -5.36 -19.29
CA ALA A 181 -23.99 -4.79 -19.12
C ALA A 181 -23.96 -3.37 -18.57
N ALA A 182 -23.02 -3.08 -17.64
CA ALA A 182 -22.86 -1.75 -17.06
C ALA A 182 -22.15 -0.75 -17.98
N THR A 183 -21.50 -1.21 -19.06
CA THR A 183 -20.87 -0.34 -20.06
C THR A 183 -21.92 0.32 -20.94
N ARG A 184 -21.96 1.64 -20.94
CA ARG A 184 -22.90 2.45 -21.73
C ARG A 184 -22.27 3.78 -22.12
N GLU A 185 -22.95 4.58 -22.95
CA GLU A 185 -22.41 5.87 -23.39
C GLU A 185 -21.97 6.74 -22.20
N GLY A 186 -20.70 7.14 -22.21
CA GLY A 186 -20.08 7.96 -21.19
C GLY A 186 -19.76 7.26 -19.84
N LYS A 187 -19.98 5.93 -19.75
CA LYS A 187 -19.67 5.14 -18.55
C LYS A 187 -19.03 3.80 -18.92
N SER A 188 -18.01 3.39 -18.20
CA SER A 188 -17.38 2.07 -18.34
C SER A 188 -17.95 1.10 -17.30
N GLY A 189 -17.97 -0.18 -17.64
CA GLY A 189 -18.36 -1.23 -16.70
C GLY A 189 -17.29 -1.52 -15.67
N PHE A 190 -16.02 -1.25 -16.01
CA PHE A 190 -14.88 -1.48 -15.14
C PHE A 190 -13.82 -0.39 -15.33
N ALA A 191 -12.98 -0.19 -14.32
CA ALA A 191 -11.77 0.61 -14.42
C ALA A 191 -10.56 -0.26 -14.08
N VAL A 192 -9.59 -0.32 -15.02
CA VAL A 192 -8.32 -1.03 -14.79
C VAL A 192 -7.46 -0.29 -13.78
N GLY A 193 -6.77 -1.03 -12.93
CA GLY A 193 -5.82 -0.48 -11.97
C GLY A 193 -4.45 -0.21 -12.59
N MET A 194 -3.73 0.75 -12.01
CA MET A 194 -2.34 1.08 -12.36
C MET A 194 -1.37 0.77 -11.21
N GLY A 195 -1.87 0.73 -9.97
CA GLY A 195 -1.07 0.34 -8.80
C GLY A 195 -0.75 -1.15 -8.82
N ASP A 196 0.35 -1.53 -8.16
CA ASP A 196 0.83 -2.92 -8.15
C ASP A 196 -0.23 -3.93 -7.69
N PHE A 197 -0.94 -3.63 -6.61
CA PHE A 197 -1.98 -4.52 -6.10
C PHE A 197 -3.21 -4.54 -7.00
N GLN A 198 -3.62 -3.37 -7.51
CA GLN A 198 -4.85 -3.21 -8.27
C GLN A 198 -4.81 -3.91 -9.63
N TRP A 199 -3.69 -3.84 -10.37
CA TRP A 199 -3.62 -4.49 -11.68
C TRP A 199 -3.40 -6.00 -11.58
N GLN A 200 -2.77 -6.49 -10.49
CA GLN A 200 -2.43 -7.91 -10.34
C GLN A 200 -3.56 -8.74 -9.74
N ALA A 201 -4.45 -8.14 -8.95
CA ALA A 201 -5.43 -8.87 -8.15
C ALA A 201 -6.31 -9.82 -8.97
N LEU A 202 -6.95 -9.31 -10.04
CA LEU A 202 -7.78 -10.15 -10.92
C LEU A 202 -6.96 -11.18 -11.74
N PRO A 203 -5.79 -10.84 -12.31
CA PRO A 203 -4.89 -11.84 -12.91
C PRO A 203 -4.49 -12.96 -11.95
N ILE A 204 -4.09 -12.67 -10.73
CA ILE A 204 -3.74 -13.67 -9.71
C ILE A 204 -4.94 -14.55 -9.39
N ALA A 205 -6.11 -13.97 -9.12
CA ALA A 205 -7.32 -14.71 -8.83
C ALA A 205 -7.75 -15.61 -10.00
N LYS A 206 -7.63 -15.12 -11.24
CA LYS A 206 -8.00 -15.87 -12.45
C LYS A 206 -7.00 -16.99 -12.77
N ALA A 207 -5.70 -16.73 -12.59
CA ALA A 207 -4.64 -17.72 -12.81
C ALA A 207 -4.63 -18.80 -11.74
N GLY A 208 -5.14 -18.49 -10.53
CA GLY A 208 -5.00 -19.34 -9.35
C GLY A 208 -3.56 -19.49 -8.89
N GLN A 209 -2.69 -18.53 -9.25
CA GLN A 209 -1.28 -18.51 -8.84
C GLN A 209 -0.72 -17.08 -8.84
N GLN A 210 0.32 -16.86 -8.05
CA GLN A 210 1.04 -15.60 -7.98
C GLN A 210 2.13 -15.51 -9.06
N PRO A 211 2.61 -14.29 -9.42
CA PRO A 211 3.72 -14.10 -10.37
C PRO A 211 5.10 -14.37 -9.76
N VAL A 212 5.16 -14.77 -8.50
CA VAL A 212 6.35 -15.15 -7.75
C VAL A 212 6.06 -16.45 -7.02
N THR A 213 7.03 -17.36 -6.95
CA THR A 213 6.91 -18.60 -6.18
C THR A 213 7.11 -18.36 -4.68
N GLU A 214 6.75 -19.33 -3.85
CA GLU A 214 6.98 -19.29 -2.40
C GLU A 214 8.47 -19.10 -2.05
N ASP A 215 9.37 -19.65 -2.89
CA ASP A 215 10.83 -19.49 -2.72
C ASP A 215 11.37 -18.14 -3.19
N GLY A 216 10.50 -17.22 -3.69
CA GLY A 216 10.85 -15.89 -4.16
C GLY A 216 11.35 -15.82 -5.60
N GLU A 217 11.19 -16.88 -6.39
CA GLU A 217 11.56 -16.90 -7.81
C GLU A 217 10.46 -16.25 -8.66
N LEU A 218 10.85 -15.39 -9.59
CA LEU A 218 9.92 -14.78 -10.56
C LEU A 218 9.37 -15.83 -11.53
N GLN A 219 8.06 -15.82 -11.77
CA GLN A 219 7.37 -16.60 -12.77
C GLN A 219 6.39 -15.77 -13.61
N LEU A 220 6.82 -14.55 -13.96
CA LEU A 220 6.03 -13.61 -14.76
C LEU A 220 5.70 -14.13 -16.16
N SER A 221 6.53 -15.01 -16.71
CA SER A 221 6.31 -15.68 -18.02
C SER A 221 5.54 -17.00 -17.92
N ASP A 222 5.08 -17.42 -16.72
CA ASP A 222 4.21 -18.58 -16.61
C ASP A 222 2.92 -18.38 -17.43
N LYS A 223 2.56 -19.41 -18.19
CA LYS A 223 1.45 -19.31 -19.13
C LYS A 223 0.11 -18.95 -18.47
N LYS A 224 -0.19 -19.47 -17.28
CA LYS A 224 -1.47 -19.18 -16.61
C LYS A 224 -1.55 -17.72 -16.21
N PHE A 225 -0.45 -17.18 -15.64
CA PHE A 225 -0.39 -15.79 -15.25
C PHE A 225 -0.43 -14.85 -16.47
N VAL A 226 0.35 -15.17 -17.54
CA VAL A 226 0.35 -14.39 -18.80
C VAL A 226 -1.03 -14.39 -19.45
N ASP A 227 -1.70 -15.54 -19.53
CA ASP A 227 -3.06 -15.63 -20.09
C ASP A 227 -4.05 -14.77 -19.29
N ALA A 228 -4.00 -14.83 -17.96
CA ALA A 228 -4.86 -14.05 -17.06
C ALA A 228 -4.56 -12.55 -17.14
N ALA A 229 -3.30 -12.13 -17.18
CA ALA A 229 -2.90 -10.75 -17.31
C ALA A 229 -3.24 -10.18 -18.72
N THR A 230 -3.14 -11.01 -19.76
CA THR A 230 -3.58 -10.67 -21.13
C THR A 230 -5.11 -10.50 -21.17
N TRP A 231 -5.86 -11.41 -20.54
CA TRP A 231 -7.31 -11.25 -20.38
C TRP A 231 -7.66 -9.92 -19.69
N TYR A 232 -6.93 -9.55 -18.63
CA TYR A 232 -7.17 -8.30 -17.91
C TYR A 232 -6.97 -7.07 -18.80
N SER A 233 -5.88 -7.00 -19.55
CA SER A 233 -5.67 -5.92 -20.50
C SER A 233 -6.71 -5.92 -21.64
N GLY A 234 -7.20 -7.10 -22.02
CA GLY A 234 -8.29 -7.29 -22.97
C GLY A 234 -9.63 -6.68 -22.57
N LEU A 235 -9.84 -6.40 -21.27
CA LEU A 235 -11.02 -5.64 -20.82
C LEU A 235 -11.04 -4.23 -21.44
N VAL A 236 -9.88 -3.64 -21.70
CA VAL A 236 -9.75 -2.36 -22.41
C VAL A 236 -9.68 -2.56 -23.93
N THR A 237 -8.75 -3.42 -24.40
CA THR A 237 -8.38 -3.49 -25.82
C THR A 237 -9.39 -4.24 -26.68
N ASP A 238 -9.97 -5.31 -26.15
CA ASP A 238 -10.84 -6.23 -26.89
C ASP A 238 -12.31 -6.09 -26.50
N GLN A 239 -12.62 -6.22 -25.22
CA GLN A 239 -13.98 -6.20 -24.71
C GLN A 239 -14.57 -4.79 -24.64
N LYS A 240 -13.73 -3.74 -24.56
CA LYS A 240 -14.14 -2.33 -24.48
C LYS A 240 -15.04 -2.02 -23.28
N VAL A 241 -14.89 -2.76 -22.20
CA VAL A 241 -15.65 -2.56 -20.94
C VAL A 241 -14.93 -1.61 -19.97
N ALA A 242 -13.67 -1.28 -20.24
CA ALA A 242 -12.87 -0.33 -19.47
C ALA A 242 -12.25 0.73 -20.37
N LEU A 243 -11.93 1.90 -19.78
CA LEU A 243 -11.31 3.01 -20.49
C LEU A 243 -9.78 2.85 -20.52
N PRO A 244 -9.12 3.29 -21.62
CA PRO A 244 -7.67 3.35 -21.70
C PRO A 244 -7.11 4.39 -20.71
N VAL A 245 -5.91 4.12 -20.19
CA VAL A 245 -5.22 5.01 -19.24
C VAL A 245 -4.41 6.07 -20.01
N ALA A 246 -4.51 7.33 -19.58
CA ALA A 246 -3.86 8.42 -20.29
C ALA A 246 -2.38 8.63 -19.92
N SER A 247 -1.98 8.31 -18.68
CA SER A 247 -0.64 8.60 -18.18
C SER A 247 -0.18 7.58 -17.15
N ALA A 248 1.11 7.23 -17.20
CA ALA A 248 1.75 6.39 -16.19
C ALA A 248 1.88 7.06 -14.81
N SER A 249 1.77 8.39 -14.75
CA SER A 249 1.76 9.12 -13.47
C SER A 249 0.41 9.08 -12.76
N ASP A 250 -0.66 8.66 -13.44
CA ASP A 250 -1.98 8.47 -12.83
C ASP A 250 -2.09 7.05 -12.24
N THR A 251 -1.36 6.83 -11.17
CA THR A 251 -1.33 5.54 -10.47
C THR A 251 -2.66 5.20 -9.81
N GLY A 252 -3.48 6.19 -9.48
CA GLY A 252 -4.83 6.07 -8.94
C GLY A 252 -5.94 6.07 -10.01
N TRP A 253 -5.62 5.73 -11.28
CA TRP A 253 -6.60 5.80 -12.37
C TRP A 253 -7.89 5.03 -12.09
N GLY A 254 -7.80 3.78 -11.68
CA GLY A 254 -8.96 2.92 -11.43
C GLY A 254 -9.86 3.48 -10.33
N GLU A 255 -9.25 3.84 -9.22
CA GLU A 255 -9.88 4.44 -8.04
C GLU A 255 -10.58 5.76 -8.39
N ASN A 256 -9.89 6.63 -9.16
CA ASN A 256 -10.42 7.92 -9.60
C ASN A 256 -11.62 7.75 -10.54
N GLN A 257 -11.59 6.76 -11.47
CA GLN A 257 -12.72 6.49 -12.35
C GLN A 257 -13.94 5.96 -11.57
N TYR A 258 -13.70 5.09 -10.58
CA TYR A 258 -14.75 4.56 -9.74
C TYR A 258 -15.37 5.65 -8.85
N THR A 259 -14.56 6.37 -8.07
CA THR A 259 -15.04 7.39 -7.12
C THR A 259 -15.72 8.57 -7.82
N SER A 260 -15.32 8.89 -9.05
CA SER A 260 -16.01 9.88 -9.90
C SER A 260 -17.30 9.33 -10.55
N GLY A 261 -17.64 8.06 -10.32
CA GLY A 261 -18.80 7.41 -10.93
C GLY A 261 -18.69 7.24 -12.45
N ASN A 262 -17.48 7.26 -13.02
CA ASN A 262 -17.23 7.01 -14.44
C ASN A 262 -17.16 5.52 -14.77
N ALA A 263 -16.79 4.70 -13.78
CA ALA A 263 -16.78 3.24 -13.90
C ALA A 263 -17.76 2.61 -12.90
N ALA A 264 -18.42 1.53 -13.33
CA ALA A 264 -19.34 0.78 -12.48
C ALA A 264 -18.59 -0.07 -11.45
N MET A 265 -17.40 -0.56 -11.77
CA MET A 265 -16.60 -1.41 -10.89
C MET A 265 -15.12 -1.01 -10.97
N ALA A 266 -14.39 -1.25 -9.88
CA ALA A 266 -12.93 -1.19 -9.82
C ALA A 266 -12.42 -2.19 -8.78
N VAL A 267 -11.14 -2.55 -8.87
CA VAL A 267 -10.46 -3.35 -7.85
C VAL A 267 -9.66 -2.43 -6.94
N ASP A 268 -9.81 -2.61 -5.65
CA ASP A 268 -8.99 -1.95 -4.66
C ASP A 268 -8.96 -2.73 -3.33
N GLY A 269 -8.11 -2.31 -2.40
CA GLY A 269 -7.95 -2.99 -1.13
C GLY A 269 -9.00 -2.63 -0.08
N THR A 270 -9.07 -3.45 0.96
CA THR A 270 -9.95 -3.24 2.12
C THR A 270 -9.69 -1.92 2.86
N TRP A 271 -8.50 -1.32 2.72
CA TRP A 271 -8.14 -0.03 3.32
C TRP A 271 -8.99 1.15 2.82
N ASN A 272 -9.62 1.03 1.64
CA ASN A 272 -10.49 2.06 1.08
C ASN A 272 -12.00 1.80 1.31
N ALA A 273 -12.36 0.73 2.04
CA ALA A 273 -13.75 0.31 2.19
C ALA A 273 -14.64 1.41 2.77
N VAL A 274 -14.23 2.03 3.87
CA VAL A 274 -15.00 3.11 4.52
C VAL A 274 -15.12 4.34 3.61
N GLY A 275 -14.01 4.74 2.97
CA GLY A 275 -13.98 5.88 2.05
C GLY A 275 -14.91 5.68 0.84
N TYR A 276 -14.93 4.48 0.27
CA TYR A 276 -15.78 4.19 -0.89
C TYR A 276 -17.27 4.07 -0.53
N LEU A 277 -17.60 3.53 0.63
CA LEU A 277 -18.97 3.48 1.11
C LEU A 277 -19.54 4.89 1.40
N ASN A 278 -18.68 5.82 1.80
CA ASN A 278 -19.03 7.21 2.11
C ASN A 278 -18.62 8.17 0.99
N ASN A 279 -18.57 7.74 -0.27
CA ASN A 279 -18.06 8.52 -1.39
C ASN A 279 -18.77 9.86 -1.60
N ASP A 280 -17.99 10.89 -1.96
CA ASP A 280 -18.49 12.26 -2.18
C ASP A 280 -19.39 12.39 -3.43
N SER A 281 -19.34 11.43 -4.36
CA SER A 281 -20.18 11.41 -5.56
C SER A 281 -21.62 10.99 -5.27
N GLY A 282 -21.91 10.52 -4.06
CA GLY A 282 -23.25 10.26 -3.55
C GLY A 282 -23.98 9.08 -4.18
N PHE A 283 -23.27 8.21 -4.93
CA PHE A 283 -23.89 6.97 -5.43
C PHE A 283 -23.87 5.88 -4.33
N ALA A 284 -24.81 4.94 -4.42
CA ALA A 284 -24.83 3.78 -3.56
C ALA A 284 -23.64 2.86 -3.92
N ALA A 285 -22.64 2.78 -3.01
CA ALA A 285 -21.49 1.91 -3.18
C ALA A 285 -21.73 0.54 -2.55
N GLY A 286 -21.06 -0.47 -3.09
CA GLY A 286 -21.00 -1.79 -2.51
C GLY A 286 -19.66 -2.45 -2.83
N MET A 287 -19.44 -3.65 -2.29
CA MET A 287 -18.22 -4.41 -2.49
C MET A 287 -18.52 -5.91 -2.61
N ALA A 288 -17.62 -6.64 -3.22
CA ALA A 288 -17.63 -8.09 -3.31
C ALA A 288 -16.21 -8.65 -3.23
N PRO A 289 -16.03 -9.92 -2.81
CA PRO A 289 -14.73 -10.59 -2.96
C PRO A 289 -14.31 -10.63 -4.43
N LEU A 290 -13.05 -10.94 -4.71
CA LEU A 290 -12.60 -11.19 -6.09
C LEU A 290 -13.41 -12.34 -6.70
N PRO A 291 -13.66 -12.34 -8.02
CA PRO A 291 -14.38 -13.42 -8.70
C PRO A 291 -13.68 -14.76 -8.52
N ALA A 292 -14.45 -15.83 -8.46
CA ALA A 292 -13.96 -17.20 -8.30
C ALA A 292 -13.80 -17.91 -9.65
N THR A 293 -12.83 -18.82 -9.71
CA THR A 293 -12.75 -19.89 -10.71
C THR A 293 -13.43 -21.16 -10.17
N ALA A 294 -13.42 -22.25 -10.94
CA ALA A 294 -13.89 -23.56 -10.44
C ALA A 294 -13.11 -24.05 -9.21
N ASP A 295 -11.87 -23.62 -9.06
CA ASP A 295 -10.99 -23.96 -7.93
C ASP A 295 -11.07 -22.96 -6.76
N GLY A 296 -12.00 -22.00 -6.82
CA GLY A 296 -12.16 -20.92 -5.86
C GLY A 296 -11.55 -19.60 -6.34
N SER A 297 -11.47 -18.63 -5.43
CA SER A 297 -10.81 -17.34 -5.66
C SER A 297 -9.51 -17.32 -4.86
N LEU A 298 -8.38 -17.12 -5.52
CA LEU A 298 -7.11 -16.82 -4.85
C LEU A 298 -7.05 -15.33 -4.53
N SER A 299 -7.03 -14.99 -3.26
CA SER A 299 -6.75 -13.64 -2.79
C SER A 299 -5.46 -13.63 -1.97
N LEU A 300 -4.85 -12.45 -1.83
CA LEU A 300 -3.63 -12.30 -1.05
C LEU A 300 -3.94 -11.61 0.27
N ILE A 301 -3.37 -12.13 1.36
CA ILE A 301 -3.26 -11.34 2.58
C ILE A 301 -2.10 -10.38 2.41
N LEU A 302 -2.43 -9.11 2.53
CA LEU A 302 -1.54 -7.98 2.48
C LEU A 302 -1.57 -7.28 3.83
N GLY A 303 -0.73 -6.31 4.03
CA GLY A 303 -0.82 -5.46 5.21
C GLY A 303 0.41 -4.61 5.40
N SER A 304 0.33 -3.83 6.44
CA SER A 304 1.34 -2.86 6.77
C SER A 304 1.66 -2.92 8.26
N GLY A 305 2.85 -2.49 8.61
CA GLY A 305 3.29 -2.49 10.00
C GLY A 305 4.48 -1.59 10.22
N TYR A 306 5.13 -1.78 11.33
CA TYR A 306 6.31 -1.02 11.72
C TYR A 306 7.48 -1.97 11.97
N GLY A 307 8.63 -1.61 11.42
CA GLY A 307 9.90 -2.26 11.71
C GLY A 307 10.85 -1.31 12.45
N ILE A 308 11.90 -1.87 13.04
CA ILE A 308 12.96 -1.10 13.70
C ILE A 308 14.17 -1.06 12.79
N ALA A 309 14.69 0.16 12.52
CA ALA A 309 15.89 0.34 11.71
C ALA A 309 17.11 -0.29 12.37
N LYS A 310 18.00 -0.92 11.59
CA LYS A 310 19.32 -1.38 12.08
C LYS A 310 20.16 -0.25 12.65
N SER A 311 19.98 0.97 12.14
CA SER A 311 20.69 2.18 12.57
C SER A 311 20.10 2.80 13.84
N CYS A 312 19.01 2.27 14.41
CA CYS A 312 18.42 2.80 15.64
C CYS A 312 19.33 2.57 16.83
N GLU A 313 19.86 3.64 17.42
CA GLU A 313 20.79 3.59 18.55
C GLU A 313 20.09 3.18 19.85
N ASN A 314 18.80 3.56 20.02
CA ASN A 314 18.01 3.24 21.21
C ASN A 314 16.89 2.22 20.90
N LYS A 315 17.31 0.98 20.56
CA LYS A 315 16.35 -0.11 20.24
C LYS A 315 15.38 -0.39 21.37
N GLU A 316 15.81 -0.26 22.64
CA GLU A 316 14.94 -0.53 23.79
C GLU A 316 13.78 0.47 23.86
N ALA A 317 14.04 1.76 23.72
CA ALA A 317 12.99 2.77 23.66
C ALA A 317 12.11 2.60 22.42
N ALA A 318 12.70 2.29 21.26
CA ALA A 318 11.94 2.02 20.04
C ALA A 318 10.98 0.82 20.20
N LEU A 319 11.38 -0.25 20.89
CA LEU A 319 10.50 -1.39 21.19
C LEU A 319 9.33 -1.00 22.09
N LYS A 320 9.55 -0.15 23.12
CA LYS A 320 8.46 0.35 23.96
C LYS A 320 7.45 1.17 23.17
N VAL A 321 7.94 2.07 22.30
CA VAL A 321 7.07 2.88 21.43
C VAL A 321 6.35 2.00 20.42
N LEU A 322 7.01 1.02 19.82
CA LEU A 322 6.40 0.04 18.91
C LEU A 322 5.27 -0.73 19.61
N GLY A 323 5.50 -1.16 20.86
CA GLY A 323 4.46 -1.80 21.68
C GLY A 323 3.25 -0.92 21.92
N SER A 324 3.47 0.37 22.17
CA SER A 324 2.38 1.33 22.35
C SER A 324 1.59 1.59 21.07
N LEU A 325 2.28 1.68 19.91
CA LEU A 325 1.62 1.85 18.58
C LEU A 325 0.77 0.63 18.19
N LEU A 326 1.08 -0.55 18.74
CA LEU A 326 0.38 -1.81 18.46
C LEU A 326 -0.39 -2.34 19.68
N SER A 327 -0.52 -1.53 20.73
CA SER A 327 -1.33 -1.88 21.92
C SER A 327 -2.80 -2.10 21.56
N ALA A 328 -3.55 -2.77 22.42
CA ALA A 328 -4.99 -2.93 22.24
C ALA A 328 -5.67 -1.57 22.03
N GLU A 329 -5.36 -0.56 22.87
CA GLU A 329 -5.91 0.80 22.75
C GLU A 329 -5.65 1.44 21.38
N ALA A 330 -4.42 1.33 20.85
CA ALA A 330 -4.08 1.89 19.55
C ALA A 330 -4.76 1.14 18.40
N GLN A 331 -4.86 -0.19 18.50
CA GLN A 331 -5.54 -1.01 17.51
C GLN A 331 -7.06 -0.85 17.55
N ASP A 332 -7.64 -0.69 18.73
CA ASP A 332 -9.06 -0.36 18.90
C ASP A 332 -9.39 1.00 18.27
N TYR A 333 -8.50 1.97 18.41
CA TYR A 333 -8.65 3.28 17.77
C TYR A 333 -8.60 3.16 16.23
N ILE A 334 -7.63 2.43 15.67
CA ILE A 334 -7.53 2.18 14.21
C ILE A 334 -8.83 1.56 13.69
N ALA A 335 -9.32 0.54 14.39
CA ALA A 335 -10.54 -0.16 14.02
C ALA A 335 -11.77 0.76 14.09
N SER A 336 -12.00 1.40 15.24
CA SER A 336 -13.18 2.23 15.48
C SER A 336 -13.22 3.51 14.65
N SER A 337 -12.07 4.02 14.24
CA SER A 337 -12.00 5.14 13.28
C SER A 337 -12.27 4.73 11.83
N GLY A 338 -12.34 3.42 11.55
CA GLY A 338 -12.51 2.90 10.20
C GLY A 338 -11.28 3.06 9.30
N ARG A 339 -10.10 3.40 9.89
CA ARG A 339 -8.89 3.63 9.12
C ARG A 339 -8.41 2.37 8.38
N SER A 340 -8.36 1.25 9.07
CA SER A 340 -8.01 -0.04 8.47
C SER A 340 -8.50 -1.21 9.32
N TYR A 341 -8.58 -2.39 8.71
CA TYR A 341 -8.91 -3.62 9.41
C TYR A 341 -7.71 -4.05 10.25
N PRO A 342 -7.83 -4.06 11.59
CA PRO A 342 -6.66 -4.16 12.45
C PRO A 342 -6.02 -5.55 12.41
N ALA A 343 -4.71 -5.59 12.57
CA ALA A 343 -3.98 -6.86 12.69
C ALA A 343 -4.25 -7.57 14.03
N ARG A 344 -4.61 -6.82 15.08
CA ARG A 344 -4.96 -7.38 16.38
C ARG A 344 -6.34 -8.03 16.33
N ALA A 345 -6.40 -9.34 16.58
CA ALA A 345 -7.63 -10.13 16.44
C ALA A 345 -8.78 -9.61 17.30
N GLU A 346 -8.50 -9.24 18.57
CA GLU A 346 -9.51 -8.75 19.51
C GLU A 346 -10.12 -7.40 19.10
N SER A 347 -9.39 -6.57 18.34
CA SER A 347 -9.85 -5.26 17.86
C SER A 347 -10.67 -5.33 16.57
N GLN A 348 -10.63 -6.46 15.83
CA GLN A 348 -11.32 -6.60 14.53
C GLN A 348 -12.83 -6.33 14.58
N PRO A 349 -13.60 -6.76 15.60
CA PRO A 349 -15.03 -6.46 15.67
C PRO A 349 -15.36 -4.97 15.66
N LEU A 350 -14.48 -4.12 16.26
CA LEU A 350 -14.69 -2.68 16.32
C LEU A 350 -14.62 -2.01 14.94
N TYR A 351 -13.90 -2.60 13.99
CA TYR A 351 -13.89 -2.10 12.62
C TYR A 351 -15.28 -2.17 11.99
N PHE A 352 -16.00 -3.27 12.17
CA PHE A 352 -17.36 -3.39 11.64
C PHE A 352 -18.34 -2.46 12.36
N GLU A 353 -18.12 -2.18 13.63
CA GLU A 353 -18.92 -1.20 14.38
C GLU A 353 -18.76 0.23 13.83
N SER A 354 -17.59 0.57 13.25
CA SER A 354 -17.34 1.85 12.61
C SER A 354 -18.09 2.04 11.29
N ILE A 355 -18.55 0.96 10.65
CA ILE A 355 -19.27 0.98 9.40
C ILE A 355 -20.73 1.41 9.64
N ASP A 356 -21.24 2.29 8.79
CA ASP A 356 -22.66 2.68 8.80
C ASP A 356 -23.55 1.41 8.84
N GLU A 357 -24.53 1.39 9.73
CA GLU A 357 -25.41 0.23 9.99
C GLU A 357 -26.00 -0.36 8.69
N LYS A 358 -26.32 0.48 7.72
CA LYS A 358 -26.88 0.06 6.43
C LYS A 358 -25.94 -0.80 5.58
N TYR A 359 -24.61 -0.70 5.81
CA TYR A 359 -23.57 -1.46 5.07
C TYR A 359 -22.92 -2.57 5.90
N ARG A 360 -23.05 -2.52 7.23
CA ARG A 360 -22.30 -3.38 8.16
C ARG A 360 -22.40 -4.86 7.82
N ALA A 361 -23.62 -5.38 7.67
CA ALA A 361 -23.84 -6.79 7.38
C ALA A 361 -23.20 -7.22 6.03
N GLN A 362 -23.23 -6.36 5.01
CA GLN A 362 -22.58 -6.63 3.73
C GLN A 362 -21.05 -6.64 3.89
N VAL A 363 -20.50 -5.68 4.62
CA VAL A 363 -19.05 -5.60 4.82
C VAL A 363 -18.53 -6.80 5.60
N GLU A 364 -19.22 -7.22 6.66
CA GLU A 364 -18.88 -8.43 7.42
C GLU A 364 -18.90 -9.69 6.54
N GLU A 365 -19.96 -9.87 5.73
CA GLU A 365 -20.08 -11.01 4.81
C GLU A 365 -18.93 -11.02 3.79
N VAL A 366 -18.65 -9.87 3.17
CA VAL A 366 -17.62 -9.75 2.13
C VAL A 366 -16.22 -9.95 2.70
N PHE A 367 -15.91 -9.33 3.86
CA PHE A 367 -14.61 -9.50 4.52
C PHE A 367 -14.40 -10.96 4.94
N THR A 368 -15.40 -11.59 5.56
CA THR A 368 -15.33 -13.01 5.92
C THR A 368 -15.00 -13.87 4.71
N ALA A 369 -15.72 -13.69 3.59
CA ALA A 369 -15.47 -14.46 2.38
C ALA A 369 -14.13 -14.12 1.72
N ALA A 370 -13.69 -12.86 1.75
CA ALA A 370 -12.46 -12.42 1.12
C ALA A 370 -11.20 -12.89 1.87
N PHE A 371 -11.29 -13.04 3.20
CA PHE A 371 -10.19 -13.54 4.04
C PHE A 371 -10.20 -15.05 4.26
N GLU A 372 -11.24 -15.79 3.80
CA GLU A 372 -11.35 -17.25 4.02
C GLU A 372 -10.24 -18.05 3.33
N ASN A 373 -9.81 -17.64 2.13
CA ASN A 373 -8.84 -18.36 1.30
C ASN A 373 -7.71 -17.43 0.82
N VAL A 374 -7.06 -16.76 1.75
CA VAL A 374 -5.94 -15.88 1.44
C VAL A 374 -4.61 -16.63 1.50
N GLN A 375 -3.69 -16.23 0.63
CA GLN A 375 -2.29 -16.63 0.69
C GLN A 375 -1.41 -15.42 1.00
N GLY A 376 -0.29 -15.63 1.71
CA GLY A 376 0.74 -14.61 1.83
C GLY A 376 1.21 -14.15 0.45
N GLN A 377 1.47 -12.86 0.30
CA GLN A 377 2.08 -12.36 -0.93
C GLN A 377 3.52 -12.85 -1.03
N TYR A 378 3.85 -13.52 -2.12
CA TYR A 378 5.23 -13.87 -2.43
C TYR A 378 5.89 -12.73 -3.20
N VAL A 379 7.11 -12.41 -2.82
CA VAL A 379 7.89 -11.33 -3.45
C VAL A 379 9.32 -11.79 -3.70
N SER A 380 9.89 -11.41 -4.84
CA SER A 380 11.31 -11.62 -5.12
C SER A 380 12.15 -10.49 -4.52
N ASP A 381 13.46 -10.70 -4.40
CA ASP A 381 14.39 -9.68 -3.89
C ASP A 381 14.38 -8.40 -4.79
N ASP A 382 14.06 -8.55 -6.07
CA ASP A 382 13.98 -7.45 -7.05
C ASP A 382 12.55 -6.98 -7.34
N TRP A 383 11.55 -7.36 -6.52
CA TRP A 383 10.14 -7.08 -6.79
C TRP A 383 9.83 -5.59 -7.01
N SER A 384 10.41 -4.70 -6.23
CA SER A 384 10.22 -3.25 -6.42
C SER A 384 10.78 -2.74 -7.77
N LYS A 385 11.85 -3.37 -8.29
CA LYS A 385 12.39 -3.07 -9.61
C LYS A 385 11.48 -3.59 -10.72
N VAL A 386 10.87 -4.77 -10.53
CA VAL A 386 9.84 -5.32 -11.43
C VAL A 386 8.67 -4.36 -11.52
N GLY A 387 8.12 -3.90 -10.39
CA GLY A 387 7.04 -2.90 -10.37
C GLY A 387 7.41 -1.61 -11.09
N THR A 388 8.59 -1.06 -10.82
CA THR A 388 9.11 0.15 -11.48
C THR A 388 9.26 -0.04 -13.00
N PHE A 389 9.58 -1.25 -13.46
CA PHE A 389 9.70 -1.57 -14.89
C PHE A 389 8.34 -1.78 -15.54
N VAL A 390 7.43 -2.54 -14.92
CA VAL A 390 6.14 -2.94 -15.51
C VAL A 390 5.14 -1.79 -15.53
N GLN A 391 4.97 -1.09 -14.41
CA GLN A 391 3.92 -0.10 -14.21
C GLN A 391 3.86 1.00 -15.30
N PRO A 392 4.95 1.65 -15.73
CA PRO A 392 4.88 2.63 -16.81
C PRO A 392 4.44 2.04 -18.15
N GLN A 393 4.71 0.75 -18.40
CA GLN A 393 4.37 0.07 -19.65
C GLN A 393 2.89 -0.31 -19.74
N LEU A 394 2.19 -0.41 -18.58
CA LEU A 394 0.75 -0.69 -18.57
C LEU A 394 -0.05 0.32 -19.41
N VAL A 395 0.39 1.58 -19.47
CA VAL A 395 -0.25 2.58 -20.35
C VAL A 395 -0.23 2.15 -21.80
N SER A 396 0.93 1.71 -22.31
CA SER A 396 1.07 1.23 -23.68
C SER A 396 0.24 -0.04 -23.92
N VAL A 397 0.18 -0.93 -22.91
CA VAL A 397 -0.63 -2.16 -22.98
C VAL A 397 -2.12 -1.82 -23.06
N TYR A 398 -2.63 -0.99 -22.16
CA TYR A 398 -4.06 -0.61 -22.14
C TYR A 398 -4.47 0.26 -23.34
N ASN A 399 -3.51 0.88 -24.02
CA ASN A 399 -3.76 1.60 -25.27
C ASN A 399 -3.54 0.72 -26.53
N GLY A 400 -3.24 -0.58 -26.38
CA GLY A 400 -3.05 -1.52 -27.47
C GLY A 400 -1.79 -1.28 -28.31
N GLN A 401 -0.81 -0.58 -27.75
CA GLN A 401 0.48 -0.28 -28.38
C GLN A 401 1.53 -1.35 -28.08
N GLU A 402 1.34 -2.09 -26.99
CA GLU A 402 2.18 -3.19 -26.53
C GLU A 402 1.28 -4.31 -26.01
N THR A 403 1.82 -5.54 -25.89
CA THR A 403 1.10 -6.68 -25.32
C THR A 403 1.54 -6.93 -23.88
N MET A 404 0.60 -7.36 -23.06
CA MET A 404 0.92 -7.75 -21.68
C MET A 404 1.97 -8.89 -21.66
N ALA A 405 1.86 -9.84 -22.56
CA ALA A 405 2.80 -10.95 -22.68
C ALA A 405 4.25 -10.48 -22.91
N ASN A 406 4.46 -9.53 -23.82
CA ASN A 406 5.81 -8.99 -24.11
C ASN A 406 6.38 -8.24 -22.89
N VAL A 407 5.54 -7.45 -22.19
CA VAL A 407 5.97 -6.71 -21.00
C VAL A 407 6.40 -7.68 -19.89
N LEU A 408 5.60 -8.71 -19.62
CA LEU A 408 5.89 -9.72 -18.60
C LEU A 408 7.11 -10.58 -18.96
N GLU A 409 7.24 -10.99 -20.23
CA GLU A 409 8.41 -11.70 -20.75
C GLU A 409 9.70 -10.87 -20.57
N SER A 410 9.64 -9.57 -20.92
CA SER A 410 10.77 -8.66 -20.77
C SER A 410 11.17 -8.45 -19.32
N ALA A 411 10.19 -8.34 -18.42
CA ALA A 411 10.43 -8.27 -16.99
C ALA A 411 11.05 -9.56 -16.44
N GLN A 412 10.55 -10.73 -16.87
CA GLN A 412 11.11 -12.03 -16.52
C GLN A 412 12.57 -12.16 -16.96
N GLN A 413 12.89 -11.76 -18.21
CA GLN A 413 14.26 -11.83 -18.74
C GLN A 413 15.21 -10.89 -18.00
N GLN A 414 14.74 -9.74 -17.56
CA GLN A 414 15.57 -8.74 -16.89
C GLN A 414 15.83 -9.03 -15.41
N PHE A 415 14.84 -9.59 -14.70
CA PHE A 415 14.87 -9.73 -13.25
C PHE A 415 14.74 -11.18 -12.74
N GLY A 416 14.47 -12.14 -13.61
CA GLY A 416 14.21 -13.54 -13.25
C GLY A 416 15.45 -14.44 -13.17
N ASN A 417 16.64 -13.89 -12.96
CA ASN A 417 17.92 -14.65 -12.87
C ASN A 417 18.38 -14.81 -11.43
#